data_fc7e59957531b51f01e2020e79d1988d
#
_entry.id   fc7e59957531b51f01e2020e79d1988d
#
_cell.length_a   1.000
_cell.length_b   1.000
_cell.length_c   1.000
_cell.angle_alpha   90.00
_cell.angle_beta   90.00
_cell.angle_gamma   90.00
#
_symmetry.space_group_name_H-M   'P 1'
#
loop_
_entity.id
_entity.type
_entity.pdbx_description
1 polymer ?
#
loop_
_entity_poly.entity_id
_entity_poly.type
_entity_poly.pdbx_seq_one_letter_code
_entity_poly.pdbx_strand_id
1 'polypeptide(L)'
;MLLTNSFIYSSLRIRCDGETRWLRRKDLIDTLYAELPPGAVKFGFQLESIKFDPYSSKPVLRFIDGSSIVAKVVIGCDGGKSIIAQFLGLKPTKIFPLCAVRGLTYYPNGHSYDYEFAKVMKDNISVGRVTIDDNLVYWFCFLPYIPKDEKVWEDPEVTRQLTLELLSNHPQEIHQEIHELIENADMKSLSITHMRYRAPWDLLTGSFCKGTVMVSGDAMHVMGPFLAQGGAAGIEDAVVLARIMAQLDLNSVESRSKVMAHKVEESFNRFVKQRRMRVVRLSLQTYIIGMLSGTPSFIKKVIYIMLLVVLFPNPYNHVNYDCGDL
;
A
#
# COMPACT_ATOMS: atom_id res chain seq x y z
N MET A 1 18.30 -29.41 10.10
CA MET A 1 17.10 -28.63 10.39
C MET A 1 15.96 -29.18 9.56
N LEU A 2 15.14 -30.04 10.19
CA LEU A 2 14.08 -30.79 9.52
C LEU A 2 12.92 -29.84 9.16
N LEU A 3 12.66 -29.66 7.87
CA LEU A 3 11.51 -28.94 7.32
C LEU A 3 10.25 -29.82 7.38
N THR A 4 9.89 -30.25 8.56
CA THR A 4 8.61 -30.93 8.80
C THR A 4 7.60 -29.87 9.18
N ASN A 5 6.49 -29.75 8.44
CA ASN A 5 5.17 -29.15 8.74
C ASN A 5 5.09 -28.21 9.97
N SER A 6 6.05 -27.30 10.10
CA SER A 6 6.23 -26.50 11.30
C SER A 6 5.57 -25.13 11.11
N PHE A 7 4.70 -24.82 12.06
CA PHE A 7 4.15 -23.50 12.26
C PHE A 7 5.26 -22.44 12.35
N ILE A 8 5.12 -21.37 11.62
CA ILE A 8 5.86 -20.14 11.92
C ILE A 8 4.86 -19.24 12.68
N TYR A 9 4.81 -19.43 14.00
CA TYR A 9 4.29 -18.41 14.88
C TYR A 9 5.33 -17.30 14.96
N SER A 10 5.02 -16.12 14.49
CA SER A 10 5.85 -14.95 14.71
C SER A 10 5.01 -13.87 15.39
N SER A 11 5.12 -13.78 16.71
CA SER A 11 4.81 -12.53 17.37
C SER A 11 5.91 -11.54 17.01
N LEU A 12 5.63 -10.61 16.12
CA LEU A 12 6.61 -9.63 15.69
C LEU A 12 6.52 -8.43 16.64
N ARG A 13 7.35 -8.41 17.68
CA ARG A 13 7.67 -7.16 18.38
C ARG A 13 8.65 -6.39 17.50
N ILE A 14 8.12 -5.46 16.72
CA ILE A 14 8.95 -4.54 15.93
C ILE A 14 9.66 -3.62 16.93
N ARG A 15 10.96 -3.79 17.11
CA ARG A 15 11.82 -2.83 17.82
C ARG A 15 12.18 -1.73 16.81
N CYS A 16 11.48 -0.62 16.89
CA CYS A 16 11.91 0.66 16.30
C CYS A 16 12.23 1.64 17.43
N ASP A 17 13.04 2.65 17.14
CA ASP A 17 13.23 3.77 18.05
C ASP A 17 11.92 4.58 18.10
N GLY A 18 11.01 4.16 19.00
CA GLY A 18 9.70 4.76 19.16
C GLY A 18 8.62 3.74 19.53
N GLU A 19 7.44 4.24 19.83
CA GLU A 19 6.29 3.44 20.21
C GLU A 19 5.54 2.97 18.95
N THR A 20 5.39 1.65 18.78
CA THR A 20 4.58 1.08 17.70
C THR A 20 3.11 1.19 18.07
N ARG A 21 2.34 1.94 17.27
CA ARG A 21 0.88 2.10 17.43
C ARG A 21 0.16 1.61 16.19
N TRP A 22 -0.97 0.96 16.41
CA TRP A 22 -1.89 0.55 15.37
C TRP A 22 -3.02 1.58 15.29
N LEU A 23 -3.30 2.06 14.09
CA LEU A 23 -4.30 3.10 13.85
C LEU A 23 -5.28 2.64 12.79
N ARG A 24 -6.55 2.99 12.96
CA ARG A 24 -7.51 2.86 11.87
C ARG A 24 -7.12 3.83 10.74
N ARG A 25 -7.17 3.34 9.51
CA ARG A 25 -6.89 4.17 8.33
C ARG A 25 -7.74 5.44 8.30
N LYS A 26 -9.00 5.34 8.75
CA LYS A 26 -9.91 6.48 8.81
C LYS A 26 -9.39 7.57 9.76
N ASP A 27 -8.95 7.19 10.97
CA ASP A 27 -8.50 8.15 11.98
C ASP A 27 -7.27 8.93 11.49
N LEU A 28 -6.32 8.24 10.82
CA LEU A 28 -5.16 8.89 10.22
C LEU A 28 -5.58 9.90 9.13
N ILE A 29 -6.52 9.51 8.26
CA ILE A 29 -7.00 10.40 7.19
C ILE A 29 -7.75 11.60 7.77
N ASP A 30 -8.63 11.38 8.74
CA ASP A 30 -9.41 12.43 9.38
C ASP A 30 -8.51 13.43 10.11
N THR A 31 -7.46 12.95 10.80
CA THR A 31 -6.45 13.80 11.44
C THR A 31 -5.71 14.66 10.44
N LEU A 32 -5.21 14.05 9.34
CA LEU A 32 -4.51 14.79 8.29
C LEU A 32 -5.44 15.80 7.57
N TYR A 33 -6.71 15.42 7.38
CA TYR A 33 -7.70 16.31 6.77
C TYR A 33 -8.02 17.53 7.65
N ALA A 34 -8.09 17.34 8.96
CA ALA A 34 -8.39 18.41 9.92
C ALA A 34 -7.33 19.53 9.92
N GLU A 35 -6.09 19.21 9.55
CA GLU A 35 -4.99 20.19 9.45
C GLU A 35 -4.99 21.00 8.12
N LEU A 36 -5.89 20.68 7.20
CA LEU A 36 -5.94 21.36 5.91
C LEU A 36 -6.83 22.61 5.95
N PRO A 37 -6.47 23.69 5.25
CA PRO A 37 -7.32 24.87 5.11
C PRO A 37 -8.70 24.51 4.54
N PRO A 38 -9.78 25.19 5.00
CA PRO A 38 -11.11 24.97 4.43
C PRO A 38 -11.12 25.13 2.91
N GLY A 39 -11.73 24.16 2.22
CA GLY A 39 -11.83 24.15 0.75
C GLY A 39 -10.58 23.65 0.02
N ALA A 40 -9.52 23.25 0.72
CA ALA A 40 -8.34 22.65 0.11
C ALA A 40 -8.64 21.30 -0.54
N VAL A 41 -9.62 20.54 -0.02
CA VAL A 41 -10.03 19.24 -0.56
C VAL A 41 -11.38 19.38 -1.25
N LYS A 42 -11.47 18.84 -2.45
CA LYS A 42 -12.72 18.70 -3.21
C LYS A 42 -13.05 17.23 -3.39
N PHE A 43 -14.15 16.79 -2.78
CA PHE A 43 -14.64 15.43 -2.91
C PHE A 43 -15.51 15.25 -4.17
N GLY A 44 -15.65 13.99 -4.62
CA GLY A 44 -16.50 13.63 -5.75
C GLY A 44 -15.89 13.90 -7.13
N PHE A 45 -14.65 14.41 -7.20
CA PHE A 45 -13.94 14.66 -8.45
C PHE A 45 -13.19 13.40 -8.89
N GLN A 46 -13.82 12.59 -9.73
CA GLN A 46 -13.18 11.42 -10.30
C GLN A 46 -12.50 11.78 -11.62
N LEU A 47 -11.18 11.65 -11.68
CA LEU A 47 -10.40 11.92 -12.89
C LEU A 47 -10.74 10.89 -13.97
N GLU A 48 -11.07 11.38 -15.18
CA GLU A 48 -11.30 10.58 -16.38
C GLU A 48 -10.03 10.51 -17.24
N SER A 49 -9.38 11.65 -17.45
CA SER A 49 -8.21 11.76 -18.31
C SER A 49 -7.37 12.99 -18.00
N ILE A 50 -6.14 12.97 -18.49
CA ILE A 50 -5.21 14.10 -18.43
C ILE A 50 -4.50 14.25 -19.78
N LYS A 51 -4.25 15.50 -20.19
CA LYS A 51 -3.45 15.83 -21.37
C LYS A 51 -2.70 17.13 -21.15
N PHE A 52 -1.65 17.39 -21.92
CA PHE A 52 -1.07 18.72 -21.99
C PHE A 52 -1.83 19.58 -23.00
N ASP A 53 -2.12 20.83 -22.62
CA ASP A 53 -2.61 21.84 -23.53
C ASP A 53 -1.51 22.18 -24.56
N PRO A 54 -1.79 22.11 -25.87
CA PRO A 54 -0.77 22.28 -26.90
C PRO A 54 -0.18 23.69 -26.95
N TYR A 55 -0.90 24.72 -26.47
CA TYR A 55 -0.45 26.12 -26.53
C TYR A 55 0.28 26.53 -25.25
N SER A 56 -0.25 26.18 -24.09
CA SER A 56 0.32 26.59 -22.81
C SER A 56 1.25 25.53 -22.18
N SER A 57 1.28 24.30 -22.72
CA SER A 57 1.98 23.14 -22.17
C SER A 57 1.59 22.82 -20.72
N LYS A 58 0.46 23.32 -20.25
CA LYS A 58 -0.07 23.03 -18.91
C LYS A 58 -0.89 21.75 -18.92
N PRO A 59 -0.86 20.97 -17.84
CA PRO A 59 -1.73 19.81 -17.71
C PRO A 59 -3.20 20.23 -17.54
N VAL A 60 -4.08 19.60 -18.33
CA VAL A 60 -5.53 19.73 -18.29
C VAL A 60 -6.10 18.41 -17.81
N LEU A 61 -6.73 18.43 -16.64
CA LEU A 61 -7.43 17.29 -16.05
C LEU A 61 -8.90 17.37 -16.44
N ARG A 62 -9.44 16.26 -16.91
CA ARG A 62 -10.87 16.10 -17.20
C ARG A 62 -11.48 15.11 -16.24
N PHE A 63 -12.63 15.45 -15.68
CA PHE A 63 -13.35 14.63 -14.71
C PHE A 63 -14.60 13.98 -15.34
N ILE A 64 -15.10 12.91 -14.72
CA ILE A 64 -16.25 12.14 -15.21
C ILE A 64 -17.52 13.00 -15.30
N ASP A 65 -17.67 14.02 -14.43
CA ASP A 65 -18.79 14.97 -14.46
C ASP A 65 -18.72 15.97 -15.65
N GLY A 66 -17.72 15.83 -16.53
CA GLY A 66 -17.50 16.72 -17.68
C GLY A 66 -16.73 18.00 -17.36
N SER A 67 -16.47 18.30 -16.09
CA SER A 67 -15.65 19.46 -15.70
C SER A 67 -14.19 19.27 -16.05
N SER A 68 -13.44 20.38 -16.11
CA SER A 68 -12.00 20.33 -16.35
C SER A 68 -11.25 21.38 -15.54
N ILE A 69 -10.00 21.06 -15.18
CA ILE A 69 -9.10 21.95 -14.46
C ILE A 69 -7.77 22.05 -15.23
N VAL A 70 -7.31 23.28 -15.44
CA VAL A 70 -5.96 23.56 -15.92
C VAL A 70 -5.07 23.79 -14.72
N ALA A 71 -4.09 22.93 -14.52
CA ALA A 71 -3.21 22.97 -13.35
C ALA A 71 -1.82 23.53 -13.70
N LYS A 72 -1.14 24.12 -12.71
CA LYS A 72 0.29 24.46 -12.82
C LYS A 72 1.16 23.21 -12.62
N VAL A 73 0.75 22.37 -11.65
CA VAL A 73 1.44 21.17 -11.19
C VAL A 73 0.42 20.08 -10.91
N VAL A 74 0.72 18.85 -11.26
CA VAL A 74 -0.10 17.67 -10.96
C VAL A 74 0.75 16.61 -10.28
N ILE A 75 0.30 16.16 -9.11
CA ILE A 75 0.89 15.04 -8.37
C ILE A 75 -0.18 13.96 -8.23
N GLY A 76 -0.01 12.87 -8.99
CA GLY A 76 -0.92 11.73 -8.97
C GLY A 76 -0.67 10.85 -7.75
N CYS A 77 -1.59 10.89 -6.77
CA CYS A 77 -1.63 9.99 -5.61
C CYS A 77 -2.86 9.09 -5.68
N ASP A 78 -3.30 8.75 -6.89
CA ASP A 78 -4.56 8.09 -7.24
C ASP A 78 -4.47 6.55 -7.19
N GLY A 79 -3.46 6.02 -6.51
CA GLY A 79 -3.35 4.61 -6.11
C GLY A 79 -2.91 3.65 -7.21
N GLY A 80 -2.99 2.35 -6.95
CA GLY A 80 -2.46 1.30 -7.83
C GLY A 80 -3.15 1.16 -9.19
N LYS A 81 -4.28 1.84 -9.43
CA LYS A 81 -4.98 1.93 -10.72
C LYS A 81 -4.86 3.34 -11.34
N SER A 82 -3.84 4.09 -10.98
CA SER A 82 -3.60 5.48 -11.33
C SER A 82 -3.77 5.80 -12.81
N ILE A 83 -4.61 6.78 -13.10
CA ILE A 83 -4.78 7.38 -14.44
C ILE A 83 -3.55 8.22 -14.80
N ILE A 84 -2.98 8.90 -13.79
CA ILE A 84 -1.75 9.70 -14.00
C ILE A 84 -0.57 8.80 -14.36
N ALA A 85 -0.46 7.61 -13.71
CA ALA A 85 0.56 6.64 -14.06
C ALA A 85 0.43 6.12 -15.51
N GLN A 86 -0.80 5.89 -15.97
CA GLN A 86 -1.09 5.52 -17.36
C GLN A 86 -0.68 6.64 -18.33
N PHE A 87 -1.01 7.89 -18.02
CA PHE A 87 -0.62 9.05 -18.80
C PHE A 87 0.90 9.19 -18.93
N LEU A 88 1.64 8.90 -17.85
CA LEU A 88 3.11 8.88 -17.86
C LEU A 88 3.70 7.67 -18.61
N GLY A 89 2.88 6.76 -19.12
CA GLY A 89 3.33 5.55 -19.83
C GLY A 89 3.92 4.48 -18.93
N LEU A 90 3.60 4.50 -17.63
CA LEU A 90 4.05 3.46 -16.71
C LEU A 90 3.39 2.13 -17.03
N LYS A 91 4.15 1.03 -16.91
CA LYS A 91 3.62 -0.30 -17.11
C LYS A 91 2.48 -0.60 -16.12
N PRO A 92 1.45 -1.36 -16.53
CA PRO A 92 0.37 -1.76 -15.64
C PRO A 92 0.88 -2.48 -14.39
N THR A 93 0.18 -2.29 -13.29
CA THR A 93 0.44 -3.05 -12.06
C THR A 93 0.09 -4.53 -12.26
N LYS A 94 0.82 -5.41 -11.60
CA LYS A 94 0.59 -6.86 -11.61
C LYS A 94 -0.17 -7.29 -10.35
N ILE A 95 -0.72 -8.50 -10.38
CA ILE A 95 -1.46 -9.10 -9.28
C ILE A 95 -0.65 -10.30 -8.78
N PHE A 96 -0.48 -10.42 -7.46
CA PHE A 96 0.02 -11.65 -6.84
C PHE A 96 -1.00 -12.79 -7.01
N PRO A 97 -0.57 -14.05 -7.05
CA PRO A 97 -1.48 -15.20 -7.03
C PRO A 97 -2.12 -15.41 -5.64
N LEU A 98 -2.53 -14.32 -5.02
CA LEU A 98 -3.04 -14.23 -3.66
C LEU A 98 -4.13 -13.16 -3.61
N CYS A 99 -5.13 -13.38 -2.75
CA CYS A 99 -6.04 -12.32 -2.33
C CYS A 99 -5.94 -12.08 -0.82
N ALA A 100 -6.39 -10.91 -0.39
CA ALA A 100 -6.46 -10.55 1.01
C ALA A 100 -7.91 -10.34 1.41
N VAL A 101 -8.39 -11.09 2.38
CA VAL A 101 -9.62 -10.82 3.13
C VAL A 101 -9.24 -10.14 4.43
N ARG A 102 -9.99 -9.12 4.81
CA ARG A 102 -9.74 -8.35 6.03
C ARG A 102 -11.02 -7.76 6.58
N GLY A 103 -11.04 -7.58 7.89
CA GLY A 103 -12.18 -7.00 8.59
C GLY A 103 -11.80 -6.47 9.95
N LEU A 104 -12.79 -5.89 10.60
CA LEU A 104 -12.75 -5.40 11.97
C LEU A 104 -13.79 -6.17 12.78
N THR A 105 -13.44 -6.52 14.01
CA THR A 105 -14.38 -7.11 14.96
C THR A 105 -14.44 -6.23 16.20
N TYR A 106 -15.65 -5.85 16.59
CA TYR A 106 -15.88 -4.99 17.73
C TYR A 106 -16.42 -5.78 18.91
N TYR A 107 -15.81 -5.59 20.07
CA TYR A 107 -16.16 -6.21 21.34
C TYR A 107 -16.72 -5.14 22.31
N PRO A 108 -18.04 -5.01 22.48
CA PRO A 108 -18.64 -3.96 23.31
C PRO A 108 -18.16 -3.94 24.77
N ASN A 109 -17.82 -5.11 25.31
CA ASN A 109 -17.40 -5.30 26.71
C ASN A 109 -15.88 -5.48 26.84
N GLY A 110 -15.11 -5.18 25.79
CA GLY A 110 -13.70 -5.45 25.73
C GLY A 110 -13.36 -6.88 25.30
N HIS A 111 -12.09 -7.10 24.98
CA HIS A 111 -11.53 -8.40 24.61
C HIS A 111 -10.30 -8.73 25.45
N SER A 112 -9.88 -9.99 25.44
CA SER A 112 -8.72 -10.49 26.19
C SER A 112 -7.44 -10.64 25.36
N TYR A 113 -7.43 -10.16 24.12
CA TYR A 113 -6.24 -10.25 23.26
C TYR A 113 -5.15 -9.29 23.69
N ASP A 114 -3.91 -9.74 23.68
CA ASP A 114 -2.74 -8.88 23.91
C ASP A 114 -2.56 -7.84 22.80
N TYR A 115 -1.96 -6.69 23.16
CA TYR A 115 -1.59 -5.63 22.19
C TYR A 115 -0.37 -6.05 21.38
N GLU A 116 -0.60 -6.94 20.41
CA GLU A 116 0.44 -7.50 19.56
C GLU A 116 -0.02 -7.67 18.11
N PHE A 117 0.95 -7.82 17.23
CA PHE A 117 0.73 -8.34 15.89
C PHE A 117 0.92 -9.85 15.92
N ALA A 118 -0.15 -10.60 15.89
CA ALA A 118 -0.13 -12.06 15.82
C ALA A 118 -0.33 -12.49 14.36
N LYS A 119 0.53 -13.38 13.86
CA LYS A 119 0.43 -13.94 12.51
C LYS A 119 0.87 -15.39 12.49
N VAL A 120 0.08 -16.22 11.82
CA VAL A 120 0.40 -17.62 11.54
C VAL A 120 0.33 -17.88 10.05
N MET A 121 1.21 -18.74 9.58
CA MET A 121 1.21 -19.20 8.20
C MET A 121 1.30 -20.73 8.15
N LYS A 122 0.35 -21.36 7.44
CA LYS A 122 0.33 -22.79 7.15
C LYS A 122 -0.23 -23.01 5.75
N ASP A 123 0.34 -23.97 5.01
CA ASP A 123 -0.13 -24.41 3.68
C ASP A 123 -0.41 -23.25 2.71
N ASN A 124 0.44 -22.19 2.77
CA ASN A 124 0.33 -20.93 2.02
C ASN A 124 -0.87 -20.03 2.41
N ILE A 125 -1.69 -20.41 3.39
CA ILE A 125 -2.66 -19.53 4.02
C ILE A 125 -1.94 -18.79 5.14
N SER A 126 -2.12 -17.48 5.19
CA SER A 126 -1.57 -16.65 6.26
C SER A 126 -2.71 -15.86 6.90
N VAL A 127 -2.88 -16.07 8.19
CA VAL A 127 -3.88 -15.34 8.98
C VAL A 127 -3.20 -14.54 10.08
N GLY A 128 -3.80 -13.43 10.46
CA GLY A 128 -3.29 -12.64 11.56
C GLY A 128 -4.29 -11.63 12.10
N ARG A 129 -3.97 -11.14 13.29
CA ARG A 129 -4.73 -10.09 13.97
C ARG A 129 -3.82 -9.00 14.51
N VAL A 130 -4.42 -7.86 14.71
CA VAL A 130 -3.82 -6.69 15.34
C VAL A 130 -4.85 -6.08 16.28
N THR A 131 -4.50 -5.92 17.52
CA THR A 131 -5.31 -5.22 18.51
C THR A 131 -5.16 -3.72 18.31
N ILE A 132 -6.25 -3.01 18.01
CA ILE A 132 -6.24 -1.56 17.79
C ILE A 132 -6.45 -0.83 19.10
N ASP A 133 -7.49 -1.22 19.86
CA ASP A 133 -7.81 -0.72 21.19
C ASP A 133 -8.54 -1.81 21.99
N ASP A 134 -8.99 -1.50 23.22
CA ASP A 134 -9.64 -2.47 24.14
C ASP A 134 -10.92 -3.12 23.58
N ASN A 135 -11.50 -2.53 22.53
CA ASN A 135 -12.76 -2.96 21.96
C ASN A 135 -12.66 -3.37 20.48
N LEU A 136 -11.53 -3.12 19.82
CA LEU A 136 -11.44 -3.27 18.38
C LEU A 136 -10.23 -4.08 17.94
N VAL A 137 -10.49 -5.14 17.19
CA VAL A 137 -9.47 -6.01 16.61
C VAL A 137 -9.56 -5.98 15.09
N TYR A 138 -8.46 -5.67 14.44
CA TYR A 138 -8.29 -5.86 13.00
C TYR A 138 -7.74 -7.25 12.72
N TRP A 139 -8.28 -7.93 11.73
CA TRP A 139 -7.80 -9.23 11.28
C TRP A 139 -7.66 -9.29 9.75
N PHE A 140 -6.83 -10.22 9.28
CA PHE A 140 -6.63 -10.47 7.86
C PHE A 140 -6.33 -11.93 7.57
N CYS A 141 -6.73 -12.36 6.37
CA CYS A 141 -6.38 -13.65 5.78
C CYS A 141 -5.78 -13.43 4.40
N PHE A 142 -4.59 -13.97 4.14
CA PHE A 142 -4.03 -14.06 2.81
C PHE A 142 -4.26 -15.47 2.27
N LEU A 143 -5.02 -15.56 1.20
CA LEU A 143 -5.44 -16.82 0.60
C LEU A 143 -4.66 -17.05 -0.70
N PRO A 144 -4.03 -18.23 -0.91
CA PRO A 144 -3.30 -18.58 -2.13
C PRO A 144 -4.25 -18.94 -3.28
N TYR A 145 -5.32 -18.19 -3.38
CA TYR A 145 -6.43 -18.44 -4.29
C TYR A 145 -7.08 -17.11 -4.67
N ILE A 146 -7.45 -16.99 -5.93
CA ILE A 146 -8.23 -15.87 -6.44
C ILE A 146 -9.62 -16.40 -6.81
N PRO A 147 -10.67 -16.01 -6.06
CA PRO A 147 -12.04 -16.43 -6.36
C PRO A 147 -12.43 -16.05 -7.78
N LYS A 148 -13.03 -16.99 -8.51
CA LYS A 148 -13.56 -16.77 -9.85
C LYS A 148 -15.01 -16.27 -9.83
N ASP A 149 -15.75 -16.57 -8.77
CA ASP A 149 -17.11 -16.10 -8.57
C ASP A 149 -17.09 -14.61 -8.21
N GLU A 150 -17.77 -13.80 -9.03
CA GLU A 150 -17.86 -12.35 -8.84
C GLU A 150 -18.59 -12.00 -7.53
N LYS A 151 -19.55 -12.82 -7.09
CA LYS A 151 -20.28 -12.61 -5.83
C LYS A 151 -19.36 -12.53 -4.62
N VAL A 152 -18.26 -13.30 -4.62
CA VAL A 152 -17.28 -13.26 -3.53
C VAL A 152 -16.65 -11.86 -3.38
N TRP A 153 -16.56 -11.09 -4.47
CA TRP A 153 -15.96 -9.76 -4.47
C TRP A 153 -16.95 -8.64 -4.11
N GLU A 154 -18.23 -8.91 -4.20
CA GLU A 154 -19.31 -7.92 -4.06
C GLU A 154 -20.10 -8.11 -2.77
N ASP A 155 -20.28 -9.37 -2.33
CA ASP A 155 -21.08 -9.71 -1.17
C ASP A 155 -20.18 -10.09 0.03
N PRO A 156 -20.15 -9.26 1.10
CA PRO A 156 -19.38 -9.56 2.29
C PRO A 156 -19.73 -10.88 2.98
N GLU A 157 -21.01 -11.30 2.93
CA GLU A 157 -21.44 -12.57 3.53
C GLU A 157 -20.87 -13.75 2.77
N VAL A 158 -20.88 -13.71 1.44
CA VAL A 158 -20.26 -14.75 0.61
C VAL A 158 -18.75 -14.80 0.84
N THR A 159 -18.10 -13.64 0.98
CA THR A 159 -16.66 -13.54 1.35
C THR A 159 -16.42 -14.18 2.70
N ARG A 160 -17.25 -13.90 3.70
CA ARG A 160 -17.13 -14.44 5.05
C ARG A 160 -17.21 -15.97 5.05
N GLN A 161 -18.25 -16.51 4.42
CA GLN A 161 -18.49 -17.95 4.34
C GLN A 161 -17.34 -18.70 3.65
N LEU A 162 -16.89 -18.18 2.49
CA LEU A 162 -15.73 -18.76 1.79
C LEU A 162 -14.48 -18.77 2.67
N THR A 163 -14.24 -17.67 3.40
CA THR A 163 -13.05 -17.57 4.25
C THR A 163 -13.10 -18.55 5.40
N LEU A 164 -14.25 -18.71 6.05
CA LEU A 164 -14.47 -19.69 7.12
C LEU A 164 -14.33 -21.13 6.61
N GLU A 165 -14.88 -21.45 5.45
CA GLU A 165 -14.75 -22.77 4.83
C GLU A 165 -13.29 -23.13 4.55
N LEU A 166 -12.53 -22.20 3.98
CA LEU A 166 -11.10 -22.41 3.71
C LEU A 166 -10.29 -22.62 4.99
N LEU A 167 -10.64 -21.93 6.08
CA LEU A 167 -9.98 -22.07 7.37
C LEU A 167 -10.38 -23.34 8.11
N SER A 168 -11.61 -23.82 7.96
CA SER A 168 -12.13 -25.03 8.63
C SER A 168 -11.33 -26.29 8.30
N ASN A 169 -10.71 -26.32 7.12
CA ASN A 169 -9.83 -27.42 6.69
C ASN A 169 -8.44 -27.38 7.36
N HIS A 170 -8.18 -26.39 8.23
CA HIS A 170 -6.89 -26.18 8.89
C HIS A 170 -7.06 -25.96 10.41
N PRO A 171 -7.49 -27.01 11.18
CA PRO A 171 -7.81 -26.86 12.61
C PRO A 171 -6.55 -26.63 13.43
N GLN A 172 -6.48 -25.49 14.10
CA GLN A 172 -5.49 -25.17 15.14
C GLN A 172 -5.91 -23.96 15.99
N GLU A 173 -5.31 -23.80 17.17
CA GLU A 173 -5.72 -22.81 18.17
C GLU A 173 -5.89 -21.39 17.62
N ILE A 174 -4.92 -20.90 16.84
CA ILE A 174 -5.01 -19.55 16.27
C ILE A 174 -6.07 -19.43 15.16
N HIS A 175 -6.42 -20.55 14.54
CA HIS A 175 -7.52 -20.60 13.59
C HIS A 175 -8.87 -20.46 14.31
N GLN A 176 -9.00 -20.91 15.54
CA GLN A 176 -10.21 -20.70 16.34
C GLN A 176 -10.39 -19.21 16.69
N GLU A 177 -9.31 -18.52 17.15
CA GLU A 177 -9.36 -17.08 17.39
C GLU A 177 -9.74 -16.32 16.12
N ILE A 178 -9.10 -16.61 15.00
CA ILE A 178 -9.40 -15.95 13.72
C ILE A 178 -10.80 -16.30 13.22
N HIS A 179 -11.25 -17.53 13.42
CA HIS A 179 -12.61 -17.97 13.07
C HIS A 179 -13.66 -17.16 13.82
N GLU A 180 -13.50 -17.00 15.16
CA GLU A 180 -14.36 -16.17 15.98
C GLU A 180 -14.36 -14.71 15.52
N LEU A 181 -13.18 -14.15 15.21
CA LEU A 181 -13.05 -12.79 14.69
C LEU A 181 -13.81 -12.62 13.37
N ILE A 182 -13.74 -13.60 12.47
CA ILE A 182 -14.44 -13.55 11.18
C ILE A 182 -15.95 -13.71 11.35
N GLU A 183 -16.39 -14.61 12.22
CA GLU A 183 -17.81 -14.81 12.50
C GLU A 183 -18.47 -13.57 13.08
N ASN A 184 -17.77 -12.86 13.97
CA ASN A 184 -18.27 -11.65 14.64
C ASN A 184 -17.82 -10.34 13.94
N ALA A 185 -17.34 -10.42 12.70
CA ALA A 185 -16.85 -9.26 11.98
C ALA A 185 -17.97 -8.25 11.67
N ASP A 186 -17.64 -6.97 11.76
CA ASP A 186 -18.48 -5.94 11.18
C ASP A 186 -18.49 -6.08 9.64
N MET A 187 -19.64 -6.47 9.12
CA MET A 187 -19.84 -6.74 7.70
C MET A 187 -19.52 -5.54 6.80
N LYS A 188 -19.67 -4.31 7.32
CA LYS A 188 -19.31 -3.09 6.57
C LYS A 188 -17.81 -2.91 6.45
N SER A 189 -17.04 -3.51 7.35
CA SER A 189 -15.58 -3.46 7.34
C SER A 189 -14.96 -4.59 6.52
N LEU A 190 -15.73 -5.68 6.29
CA LEU A 190 -15.24 -6.87 5.61
C LEU A 190 -14.99 -6.59 4.13
N SER A 191 -13.82 -6.93 3.65
CA SER A 191 -13.44 -6.71 2.26
C SER A 191 -12.46 -7.75 1.77
N ILE A 192 -12.61 -8.13 0.50
CA ILE A 192 -11.65 -8.94 -0.24
C ILE A 192 -10.99 -8.10 -1.33
N THR A 193 -9.69 -8.24 -1.50
CA THR A 193 -8.95 -7.45 -2.49
C THR A 193 -7.87 -8.27 -3.17
N HIS A 194 -7.64 -8.00 -4.47
CA HIS A 194 -6.44 -8.45 -5.15
C HIS A 194 -5.21 -7.75 -4.61
N MET A 195 -4.17 -8.51 -4.29
CA MET A 195 -2.90 -7.92 -3.91
C MET A 195 -2.11 -7.50 -5.14
N ARG A 196 -2.01 -6.19 -5.34
CA ARG A 196 -1.33 -5.58 -6.49
C ARG A 196 0.09 -5.18 -6.16
N TYR A 197 0.94 -5.17 -7.19
CA TYR A 197 2.30 -4.66 -7.09
C TYR A 197 2.77 -4.06 -8.40
N ARG A 198 3.66 -3.07 -8.33
CA ARG A 198 4.49 -2.65 -9.45
C ARG A 198 5.79 -3.43 -9.38
N ALA A 199 6.19 -4.05 -10.50
CA ALA A 199 7.37 -4.90 -10.48
C ALA A 199 8.63 -4.10 -10.10
N PRO A 200 9.53 -4.62 -9.25
CA PRO A 200 10.72 -3.90 -8.81
C PRO A 200 11.61 -3.39 -9.95
N TRP A 201 11.71 -4.15 -11.03
CA TRP A 201 12.46 -3.73 -12.23
C TRP A 201 11.76 -2.61 -13.01
N ASP A 202 10.43 -2.50 -12.94
CA ASP A 202 9.69 -1.38 -13.54
C ASP A 202 9.90 -0.08 -12.72
N LEU A 203 10.16 -0.21 -11.42
CA LEU A 203 10.57 0.92 -10.56
C LEU A 203 11.98 1.41 -10.88
N LEU A 204 12.91 0.51 -11.23
CA LEU A 204 14.26 0.89 -11.61
C LEU A 204 14.29 1.72 -12.89
N THR A 205 13.48 1.35 -13.88
CA THR A 205 13.57 1.91 -15.25
C THR A 205 12.44 2.88 -15.58
N GLY A 206 11.38 2.96 -14.77
CA GLY A 206 10.22 3.80 -15.04
C GLY A 206 10.50 5.29 -14.99
N SER A 207 9.79 6.06 -15.82
CA SER A 207 9.76 7.52 -15.78
C SER A 207 8.52 7.95 -14.98
N PHE A 208 8.71 8.48 -13.77
CA PHE A 208 7.63 8.80 -12.84
C PHE A 208 7.20 10.27 -12.89
N CYS A 209 7.80 11.06 -13.77
CA CYS A 209 7.40 12.43 -14.04
C CYS A 209 7.63 12.78 -15.52
N LYS A 210 6.86 13.80 -15.97
CA LYS A 210 6.99 14.40 -17.30
C LYS A 210 6.50 15.85 -17.21
N GLY A 211 7.40 16.80 -17.43
CA GLY A 211 7.09 18.22 -17.23
C GLY A 211 6.61 18.50 -15.81
N THR A 212 5.43 19.10 -15.69
CA THR A 212 4.83 19.44 -14.38
C THR A 212 3.86 18.38 -13.83
N VAL A 213 3.93 17.15 -14.33
CA VAL A 213 3.11 16.01 -13.89
C VAL A 213 4.00 14.92 -13.32
N MET A 214 3.67 14.38 -12.14
CA MET A 214 4.35 13.25 -11.52
C MET A 214 3.38 12.33 -10.78
N VAL A 215 3.86 11.16 -10.36
CA VAL A 215 3.16 10.22 -9.45
C VAL A 215 3.95 9.99 -8.16
N SER A 216 3.21 9.71 -7.07
CA SER A 216 3.73 9.41 -5.74
C SER A 216 2.88 8.35 -5.03
N GLY A 217 3.39 7.76 -3.96
CA GLY A 217 2.69 6.71 -3.22
C GLY A 217 2.38 5.49 -4.09
N ASP A 218 1.23 4.87 -3.88
CA ASP A 218 0.81 3.65 -4.61
C ASP A 218 0.66 3.87 -6.13
N ALA A 219 0.45 5.10 -6.60
CA ALA A 219 0.48 5.41 -8.03
C ALA A 219 1.88 5.19 -8.62
N MET A 220 2.93 5.46 -7.85
CA MET A 220 4.31 5.20 -8.22
C MET A 220 4.74 3.77 -7.88
N HIS A 221 4.51 3.28 -6.64
CA HIS A 221 5.19 2.10 -6.12
C HIS A 221 4.29 1.13 -5.34
N VAL A 222 3.03 0.96 -5.76
CA VAL A 222 2.15 -0.04 -5.12
C VAL A 222 2.88 -1.36 -4.89
N MET A 223 2.81 -1.88 -3.69
CA MET A 223 3.52 -3.08 -3.26
C MET A 223 2.64 -3.99 -2.40
N GLY A 224 3.01 -5.26 -2.28
CA GLY A 224 2.31 -6.21 -1.42
C GLY A 224 2.35 -5.79 0.05
N PRO A 225 1.36 -6.19 0.88
CA PRO A 225 1.25 -5.76 2.27
C PRO A 225 2.20 -6.50 3.23
N PHE A 226 3.10 -7.33 2.73
CA PHE A 226 3.87 -8.30 3.51
C PHE A 226 4.86 -7.69 4.51
N LEU A 227 5.24 -6.43 4.33
CA LEU A 227 6.09 -5.67 5.25
C LEU A 227 5.31 -4.54 5.96
N ALA A 228 4.03 -4.35 5.67
CA ALA A 228 3.20 -3.24 6.15
C ALA A 228 3.80 -1.84 5.86
N GLN A 229 4.64 -1.70 4.82
CA GLN A 229 5.40 -0.48 4.52
C GLN A 229 4.80 0.42 3.45
N GLY A 230 3.72 0.00 2.76
CA GLY A 230 3.14 0.80 1.68
C GLY A 230 2.68 2.19 2.14
N GLY A 231 1.93 2.25 3.25
CA GLY A 231 1.49 3.52 3.83
C GLY A 231 2.65 4.38 4.33
N ALA A 232 3.61 3.78 5.05
CA ALA A 232 4.79 4.47 5.54
C ALA A 232 5.61 5.06 4.38
N ALA A 233 5.84 4.30 3.30
CA ALA A 233 6.53 4.78 2.10
C ALA A 233 5.80 5.98 1.45
N GLY A 234 4.45 6.00 1.47
CA GLY A 234 3.67 7.14 0.99
C GLY A 234 3.82 8.39 1.88
N ILE A 235 3.93 8.22 3.20
CA ILE A 235 4.22 9.32 4.13
C ILE A 235 5.66 9.83 3.92
N GLU A 236 6.64 8.93 3.79
CA GLU A 236 8.02 9.28 3.44
C GLU A 236 8.06 10.11 2.13
N ASP A 237 7.27 9.71 1.12
CA ASP A 237 7.16 10.45 -0.13
C ASP A 237 6.62 11.86 0.09
N ALA A 238 5.57 12.01 0.90
CA ALA A 238 4.95 13.31 1.18
C ALA A 238 5.96 14.26 1.85
N VAL A 239 6.72 13.79 2.85
CA VAL A 239 7.75 14.60 3.53
C VAL A 239 8.85 15.02 2.56
N VAL A 240 9.41 14.07 1.81
CA VAL A 240 10.49 14.37 0.84
C VAL A 240 10.02 15.34 -0.25
N LEU A 241 8.81 15.13 -0.76
CA LEU A 241 8.23 15.98 -1.81
C LEU A 241 7.94 17.39 -1.28
N ALA A 242 7.33 17.52 -0.10
CA ALA A 242 7.04 18.80 0.54
C ALA A 242 8.33 19.62 0.72
N ARG A 243 9.39 19.02 1.25
CA ARG A 243 10.70 19.65 1.44
C ARG A 243 11.30 20.14 0.10
N ILE A 244 11.21 19.35 -0.95
CA ILE A 244 11.74 19.73 -2.27
C ILE A 244 10.90 20.86 -2.88
N MET A 245 9.58 20.78 -2.78
CA MET A 245 8.66 21.77 -3.36
C MET A 245 8.65 23.10 -2.59
N ALA A 246 8.90 23.09 -1.28
CA ALA A 246 9.00 24.29 -0.47
C ALA A 246 10.14 25.23 -0.93
N GLN A 247 11.14 24.70 -1.65
CA GLN A 247 12.23 25.50 -2.25
C GLN A 247 11.80 26.26 -3.50
N LEU A 248 10.57 26.02 -4.01
CA LEU A 248 10.05 26.68 -5.21
C LEU A 248 9.11 27.83 -4.83
N ASP A 249 9.43 29.05 -5.25
CA ASP A 249 8.47 30.15 -5.18
C ASP A 249 7.48 30.08 -6.34
N LEU A 250 6.40 29.32 -6.15
CA LEU A 250 5.35 29.13 -7.15
C LEU A 250 4.49 30.38 -7.39
N ASN A 251 4.63 31.43 -6.57
CA ASN A 251 3.89 32.69 -6.65
C ASN A 251 4.69 33.82 -7.31
N SER A 252 5.97 33.62 -7.55
CA SER A 252 6.81 34.64 -8.23
C SER A 252 6.32 34.98 -9.65
N VAL A 253 6.71 36.12 -10.16
CA VAL A 253 6.40 36.54 -11.53
C VAL A 253 6.92 35.52 -12.55
N GLU A 254 8.04 34.91 -12.29
CA GLU A 254 8.60 33.81 -13.08
C GLU A 254 7.71 32.56 -13.11
N SER A 255 6.77 32.42 -12.16
CA SER A 255 5.86 31.26 -12.10
C SER A 255 4.95 31.11 -13.31
N ARG A 256 4.86 32.12 -14.15
CA ARG A 256 4.11 32.10 -15.43
C ARG A 256 4.95 31.66 -16.62
N SER A 257 6.23 31.46 -16.44
CA SER A 257 7.19 31.22 -17.53
C SER A 257 7.52 29.72 -17.72
N LYS A 258 8.09 29.38 -18.86
CA LYS A 258 8.69 28.07 -19.14
C LYS A 258 9.80 27.70 -18.13
N VAL A 259 10.46 28.74 -17.55
CA VAL A 259 11.49 28.56 -16.51
C VAL A 259 10.93 27.90 -15.27
N MET A 260 9.71 28.28 -14.81
CA MET A 260 9.10 27.65 -13.65
C MET A 260 8.72 26.19 -13.94
N ALA A 261 8.18 25.88 -15.12
CA ALA A 261 7.87 24.51 -15.51
C ALA A 261 9.13 23.63 -15.47
N HIS A 262 10.26 24.14 -15.91
CA HIS A 262 11.56 23.44 -15.84
C HIS A 262 12.02 23.24 -14.39
N LYS A 263 11.93 24.27 -13.52
CA LYS A 263 12.27 24.15 -12.10
C LYS A 263 11.40 23.08 -11.39
N VAL A 264 10.11 22.99 -11.73
CA VAL A 264 9.20 21.95 -11.21
C VAL A 264 9.64 20.57 -11.69
N GLU A 265 9.95 20.41 -12.97
CA GLU A 265 10.41 19.15 -13.55
C GLU A 265 11.73 18.68 -12.92
N GLU A 266 12.68 19.59 -12.71
CA GLU A 266 13.93 19.30 -12.00
C GLU A 266 13.66 18.83 -10.54
N SER A 267 12.73 19.48 -9.85
CA SER A 267 12.33 19.11 -8.48
C SER A 267 11.71 17.73 -8.45
N PHE A 268 10.88 17.38 -9.42
CA PHE A 268 10.30 16.05 -9.56
C PHE A 268 11.36 14.98 -9.87
N ASN A 269 12.30 15.27 -10.74
CA ASN A 269 13.42 14.38 -11.03
C ASN A 269 14.29 14.16 -9.79
N ARG A 270 14.53 15.20 -8.98
CA ARG A 270 15.25 15.11 -7.71
C ARG A 270 14.50 14.24 -6.71
N PHE A 271 13.18 14.41 -6.57
CA PHE A 271 12.33 13.54 -5.75
C PHE A 271 12.45 12.08 -6.19
N VAL A 272 12.22 11.80 -7.46
CA VAL A 272 12.31 10.43 -8.02
C VAL A 272 13.69 9.82 -7.76
N LYS A 273 14.76 10.58 -7.95
CA LYS A 273 16.14 10.12 -7.69
C LYS A 273 16.35 9.76 -6.22
N GLN A 274 15.84 10.57 -5.29
CA GLN A 274 15.98 10.33 -3.86
C GLN A 274 15.16 9.12 -3.40
N ARG A 275 13.94 8.93 -3.93
CA ARG A 275 13.02 7.88 -3.50
C ARG A 275 13.21 6.53 -4.20
N ARG A 276 13.71 6.53 -5.45
CA ARG A 276 13.76 5.34 -6.31
C ARG A 276 14.35 4.12 -5.62
N MET A 277 15.56 4.22 -5.10
CA MET A 277 16.25 3.06 -4.52
C MET A 277 15.59 2.55 -3.24
N ARG A 278 15.02 3.47 -2.44
CA ARG A 278 14.24 3.11 -1.26
C ARG A 278 13.03 2.26 -1.63
N VAL A 279 12.20 2.74 -2.57
CA VAL A 279 10.98 2.03 -2.98
C VAL A 279 11.27 0.76 -3.78
N VAL A 280 12.35 0.72 -4.58
CA VAL A 280 12.81 -0.50 -5.25
C VAL A 280 13.15 -1.59 -4.24
N ARG A 281 13.92 -1.25 -3.19
CA ARG A 281 14.31 -2.20 -2.14
C ARG A 281 13.11 -2.75 -1.39
N LEU A 282 12.18 -1.89 -0.97
CA LEU A 282 10.91 -2.30 -0.34
C LEU A 282 10.07 -3.18 -1.26
N SER A 283 9.89 -2.75 -2.51
CA SER A 283 9.12 -3.49 -3.51
C SER A 283 9.73 -4.85 -3.80
N LEU A 284 11.06 -4.96 -3.91
CA LEU A 284 11.75 -6.22 -4.14
C LEU A 284 11.56 -7.18 -2.96
N GLN A 285 11.72 -6.69 -1.74
CA GLN A 285 11.54 -7.52 -0.53
C GLN A 285 10.11 -8.02 -0.42
N THR A 286 9.10 -7.15 -0.58
CA THR A 286 7.69 -7.55 -0.57
C THR A 286 7.35 -8.47 -1.73
N TYR A 287 7.93 -8.27 -2.91
CA TYR A 287 7.74 -9.13 -4.07
C TYR A 287 8.22 -10.56 -3.79
N ILE A 288 9.44 -10.72 -3.26
CA ILE A 288 9.98 -12.04 -2.94
C ILE A 288 9.14 -12.74 -1.87
N ILE A 289 8.72 -12.02 -0.81
CA ILE A 289 7.85 -12.58 0.25
C ILE A 289 6.50 -12.99 -0.34
N GLY A 290 5.90 -12.16 -1.18
CA GLY A 290 4.61 -12.48 -1.82
C GLY A 290 4.68 -13.70 -2.75
N MET A 291 5.75 -13.82 -3.51
CA MET A 291 5.98 -14.99 -4.37
C MET A 291 6.27 -16.25 -3.55
N LEU A 292 7.00 -16.12 -2.45
CA LEU A 292 7.23 -17.21 -1.49
C LEU A 292 5.90 -17.71 -0.91
N SER A 293 5.03 -16.80 -0.49
CA SER A 293 3.73 -17.13 0.10
C SER A 293 2.75 -17.74 -0.90
N GLY A 294 2.84 -17.36 -2.18
CA GLY A 294 1.92 -17.82 -3.24
C GLY A 294 2.37 -19.06 -4.00
N THR A 295 3.60 -19.58 -3.78
CA THR A 295 4.09 -20.73 -4.57
C THR A 295 3.93 -22.06 -3.82
N PRO A 296 3.36 -23.10 -4.46
CA PRO A 296 3.36 -24.45 -3.89
C PRO A 296 4.71 -25.18 -4.09
N SER A 297 5.58 -24.72 -5.00
CA SER A 297 6.82 -25.40 -5.35
C SER A 297 7.89 -25.27 -4.27
N PHE A 298 8.34 -26.40 -3.72
CA PHE A 298 9.41 -26.44 -2.72
C PHE A 298 10.72 -25.80 -3.23
N ILE A 299 11.11 -26.10 -4.45
CA ILE A 299 12.34 -25.55 -5.05
C ILE A 299 12.26 -24.01 -5.13
N LYS A 300 11.12 -23.47 -5.60
CA LYS A 300 10.92 -22.01 -5.65
C LYS A 300 10.95 -21.40 -4.24
N LYS A 301 10.36 -22.07 -3.23
CA LYS A 301 10.43 -21.60 -1.83
C LYS A 301 11.88 -21.48 -1.36
N VAL A 302 12.70 -22.50 -1.59
CA VAL A 302 14.13 -22.46 -1.23
C VAL A 302 14.84 -21.31 -1.92
N ILE A 303 14.62 -21.11 -3.23
CA ILE A 303 15.22 -20.00 -3.98
C ILE A 303 14.82 -18.64 -3.37
N TYR A 304 13.53 -18.42 -3.10
CA TYR A 304 13.07 -17.15 -2.52
C TYR A 304 13.62 -16.92 -1.12
N ILE A 305 13.71 -17.96 -0.29
CA ILE A 305 14.34 -17.86 1.05
C ILE A 305 15.82 -17.47 0.92
N MET A 306 16.56 -18.12 0.02
CA MET A 306 17.97 -17.78 -0.23
C MET A 306 18.12 -16.33 -0.69
N LEU A 307 17.26 -15.88 -1.62
CA LEU A 307 17.25 -14.49 -2.08
C LEU A 307 16.97 -13.51 -0.93
N LEU A 308 16.02 -13.82 -0.03
CA LEU A 308 15.75 -12.98 1.14
C LEU A 308 16.95 -12.90 2.07
N VAL A 309 17.59 -14.01 2.38
CA VAL A 309 18.76 -14.06 3.28
C VAL A 309 19.95 -13.29 2.69
N VAL A 310 20.21 -13.45 1.39
CA VAL A 310 21.36 -12.81 0.72
C VAL A 310 21.13 -11.31 0.51
N LEU A 311 19.94 -10.92 0.02
CA LEU A 311 19.68 -9.52 -0.34
C LEU A 311 19.24 -8.66 0.86
N PHE A 312 18.68 -9.28 1.89
CA PHE A 312 18.13 -8.61 3.07
C PHE A 312 18.61 -9.24 4.38
N PRO A 313 19.95 -9.23 4.65
CA PRO A 313 20.52 -9.90 5.83
C PRO A 313 19.99 -9.33 7.15
N ASN A 314 19.60 -8.05 7.17
CA ASN A 314 18.89 -7.44 8.29
C ASN A 314 17.41 -7.24 7.91
N PRO A 315 16.51 -8.11 8.40
CA PRO A 315 15.10 -8.06 8.04
C PRO A 315 14.37 -6.79 8.54
N TYR A 316 14.92 -6.10 9.55
CA TYR A 316 14.30 -4.90 10.14
C TYR A 316 14.76 -3.59 9.50
N ASN A 317 15.74 -3.61 8.62
CA ASN A 317 16.27 -2.41 7.97
C ASN A 317 15.25 -1.66 7.09
N HIS A 318 14.09 -2.29 6.84
CA HIS A 318 13.01 -1.70 6.06
C HIS A 318 12.19 -0.66 6.84
N VAL A 319 12.27 -0.61 8.18
CA VAL A 319 11.53 0.37 9.00
C VAL A 319 12.30 1.68 9.21
N ASN A 320 13.62 1.65 8.99
CA ASN A 320 14.48 2.81 9.24
C ASN A 320 14.73 3.56 7.93
N TYR A 321 14.14 4.74 7.80
CA TYR A 321 14.40 5.66 6.71
C TYR A 321 14.35 7.09 7.21
N ASP A 322 15.44 7.81 6.99
CA ASP A 322 15.52 9.23 7.31
C ASP A 322 15.03 10.04 6.11
N CYS A 323 13.91 10.73 6.28
CA CYS A 323 13.36 11.65 5.28
C CYS A 323 14.11 12.99 5.26
N GLY A 324 14.97 13.26 6.24
CA GLY A 324 15.52 14.58 6.53
C GLY A 324 14.48 15.51 7.16
N ASP A 325 14.97 16.64 7.69
CA ASP A 325 14.12 17.67 8.30
C ASP A 325 13.26 18.41 7.26
N LEU A 326 12.09 18.89 7.67
CA LEU A 326 11.18 19.72 6.85
C LEU A 326 11.62 21.17 6.78
#